data_d39257ff01ca4ad2bdc934843f7be014
#
_entry.id   d39257ff01ca4ad2bdc934843f7be014
#
_cell.length_a   1.000
_cell.length_b   1.000
_cell.length_c   1.000
_cell.angle_alpha   90.00
_cell.angle_beta   90.00
_cell.angle_gamma   90.00
#
_symmetry.space_group_name_H-M   'P 1'
#
loop_
_entity.id
_entity.type
_entity.pdbx_description
1 polymer ?
#
loop_
_entity_poly.entity_id
_entity_poly.type
_entity_poly.pdbx_seq_one_letter_code
_entity_poly.pdbx_strand_id
1 'polypeptide(L)'
;KLPALFAQMRENIDPARVPKTHAETVARQNSGVISLVEQFIEPNAGLLQGDDRKRLDAAIEGLRKAVAEHQLWLDKTLVPNAKGDFRIGQKLYDEKLEYALMSSLSRDEIKQRAEAEVVRVRGEMYKISRQVLTGKANAPELPDSPNDAQQQKAIEAALELAYADKPKRDAVVDTAKQTLAQATEFARQKDLVTVPDDPVEIILMPEFQRGVAVAYCDSPGPLDKGLKTYYAISPIPDDWTDKQTDSFLREYNTRMIHLLSIHEAMPGHYLEGAHSARHPSTLRGVLRSGMFAEGWAVYTETVM
;
A
#
# COMPACT_ATOMS: atom_id res chain seq x y z
N LYS A 1 13.33 -22.75 15.05
CA LYS A 1 13.04 -22.95 13.61
C LYS A 1 13.57 -21.78 12.77
N LEU A 2 13.38 -20.52 13.17
CA LEU A 2 13.81 -19.34 12.39
C LEU A 2 15.32 -19.28 12.10
N PRO A 3 16.23 -19.56 13.03
CA PRO A 3 17.67 -19.59 12.72
C PRO A 3 18.04 -20.56 11.61
N ALA A 4 17.44 -21.75 11.61
CA ALA A 4 17.66 -22.73 10.55
C ALA A 4 17.08 -22.28 9.20
N LEU A 5 15.92 -21.60 9.21
CA LEU A 5 15.33 -21.01 8.01
C LEU A 5 16.24 -19.93 7.41
N PHE A 6 16.74 -19.01 8.23
CA PHE A 6 17.69 -18.00 7.77
C PHE A 6 18.98 -18.60 7.20
N ALA A 7 19.51 -19.66 7.82
CA ALA A 7 20.67 -20.37 7.28
C ALA A 7 20.36 -20.93 5.89
N GLN A 8 19.26 -21.65 5.73
CA GLN A 8 18.81 -22.20 4.46
C GLN A 8 18.55 -21.13 3.40
N MET A 9 17.95 -20.02 3.77
CA MET A 9 17.76 -18.87 2.85
C MET A 9 19.10 -18.35 2.33
N ARG A 10 20.11 -18.19 3.21
CA ARG A 10 21.44 -17.73 2.82
C ARG A 10 22.16 -18.72 1.88
N GLU A 11 21.95 -20.02 2.05
CA GLU A 11 22.49 -21.06 1.17
C GLU A 11 21.82 -21.06 -0.21
N ASN A 12 20.51 -20.80 -0.27
CA ASN A 12 19.73 -20.87 -1.50
C ASN A 12 19.75 -19.58 -2.35
N ILE A 13 20.08 -18.44 -1.74
CA ILE A 13 20.10 -17.15 -2.44
C ILE A 13 21.46 -16.92 -3.08
N ASP A 14 21.46 -16.81 -4.42
CA ASP A 14 22.60 -16.26 -5.16
C ASP A 14 22.45 -14.72 -5.21
N PRO A 15 23.30 -13.97 -4.50
CA PRO A 15 23.23 -12.51 -4.49
C PRO A 15 23.31 -11.87 -5.87
N ALA A 16 24.05 -12.46 -6.81
CA ALA A 16 24.21 -11.92 -8.15
C ALA A 16 22.89 -11.91 -8.96
N ARG A 17 21.93 -12.75 -8.57
CA ARG A 17 20.60 -12.82 -9.19
C ARG A 17 19.56 -11.93 -8.51
N VAL A 18 19.86 -11.40 -7.34
CA VAL A 18 18.93 -10.54 -6.60
C VAL A 18 19.01 -9.09 -7.11
N PRO A 19 17.89 -8.45 -7.46
CA PRO A 19 17.89 -7.03 -7.78
C PRO A 19 18.30 -6.18 -6.57
N LYS A 20 19.13 -5.17 -6.81
CA LYS A 20 19.66 -4.32 -5.74
C LYS A 20 18.55 -3.66 -4.89
N THR A 21 17.53 -3.15 -5.55
CA THR A 21 16.37 -2.54 -4.88
C THR A 21 15.67 -3.49 -3.91
N HIS A 22 15.53 -4.78 -4.29
CA HIS A 22 14.93 -5.79 -3.42
C HIS A 22 15.84 -6.09 -2.22
N ALA A 23 17.16 -6.25 -2.46
CA ALA A 23 18.12 -6.49 -1.39
C ALA A 23 18.15 -5.35 -0.36
N GLU A 24 18.17 -4.10 -0.82
CA GLU A 24 18.14 -2.92 0.05
C GLU A 24 16.83 -2.81 0.84
N THR A 25 15.69 -3.14 0.23
CA THR A 25 14.39 -3.13 0.91
C THR A 25 14.33 -4.17 2.02
N VAL A 26 14.72 -5.42 1.73
CA VAL A 26 14.74 -6.49 2.74
C VAL A 26 15.70 -6.17 3.88
N ALA A 27 16.87 -5.58 3.58
CA ALA A 27 17.83 -5.17 4.62
C ALA A 27 17.23 -4.13 5.58
N ARG A 28 16.44 -3.19 5.09
CA ARG A 28 15.74 -2.21 5.94
C ARG A 28 14.57 -2.82 6.73
N GLN A 29 13.94 -3.86 6.21
CA GLN A 29 12.77 -4.50 6.84
C GLN A 29 13.13 -5.55 7.89
N ASN A 30 14.35 -6.09 7.87
CA ASN A 30 14.74 -7.25 8.69
C ASN A 30 14.62 -7.00 10.20
N SER A 31 14.94 -5.79 10.68
CA SER A 31 14.80 -5.41 12.09
C SER A 31 13.34 -5.46 12.57
N GLY A 32 12.41 -5.19 11.70
CA GLY A 32 10.98 -5.18 12.00
C GLY A 32 10.43 -6.53 12.50
N VAL A 33 11.14 -7.63 12.26
CA VAL A 33 10.80 -8.93 12.87
C VAL A 33 10.88 -8.86 14.39
N ILE A 34 11.82 -8.10 14.94
CA ILE A 34 11.96 -7.92 16.40
C ILE A 34 10.86 -7.01 16.94
N SER A 35 10.48 -5.97 16.19
CA SER A 35 9.39 -5.08 16.59
C SER A 35 8.06 -5.83 16.84
N LEU A 36 7.80 -6.92 16.11
CA LEU A 36 6.63 -7.76 16.39
C LEU A 36 6.67 -8.41 17.77
N VAL A 37 7.86 -8.89 18.18
CA VAL A 37 8.04 -9.48 19.50
C VAL A 37 7.84 -8.42 20.58
N GLU A 38 8.43 -7.24 20.40
CA GLU A 38 8.36 -6.13 21.35
C GLU A 38 6.93 -5.59 21.50
N GLN A 39 6.17 -5.55 20.44
CA GLN A 39 4.81 -4.99 20.45
C GLN A 39 3.74 -5.99 20.90
N PHE A 40 3.87 -7.27 20.56
CA PHE A 40 2.79 -8.23 20.74
C PHE A 40 3.10 -9.36 21.72
N ILE A 41 4.38 -9.71 21.90
CA ILE A 41 4.76 -10.83 22.76
C ILE A 41 5.26 -10.36 24.12
N GLU A 42 6.23 -9.48 24.17
CA GLU A 42 6.83 -9.03 25.43
C GLU A 42 5.83 -8.39 26.42
N PRO A 43 4.86 -7.55 25.97
CA PRO A 43 3.85 -7.02 26.88
C PRO A 43 2.99 -8.09 27.54
N ASN A 44 2.83 -9.24 26.89
CA ASN A 44 2.03 -10.37 27.36
C ASN A 44 2.87 -11.47 28.03
N ALA A 45 4.19 -11.34 28.03
CA ALA A 45 5.11 -12.37 28.55
C ALA A 45 4.91 -12.67 30.05
N GLY A 46 4.34 -11.70 30.81
CA GLY A 46 3.98 -11.88 32.21
C GLY A 46 2.85 -12.89 32.47
N LEU A 47 2.10 -13.28 31.43
CA LEU A 47 1.08 -14.33 31.52
C LEU A 47 1.70 -15.73 31.68
N LEU A 48 2.97 -15.90 31.30
CA LEU A 48 3.71 -17.14 31.48
C LEU A 48 4.55 -17.10 32.74
N GLN A 49 4.68 -18.25 33.42
CA GLN A 49 5.49 -18.41 34.64
C GLN A 49 6.36 -19.66 34.54
N GLY A 50 7.32 -19.76 35.48
CA GLY A 50 8.19 -20.95 35.61
C GLY A 50 8.97 -21.26 34.33
N ASP A 51 8.94 -22.52 33.92
CA ASP A 51 9.75 -23.00 32.79
C ASP A 51 9.23 -22.50 31.43
N ASP A 52 7.93 -22.25 31.28
CA ASP A 52 7.38 -21.71 30.03
C ASP A 52 7.86 -20.27 29.82
N ARG A 53 7.96 -19.46 30.85
CA ARG A 53 8.54 -18.12 30.77
C ARG A 53 10.02 -18.19 30.37
N LYS A 54 10.82 -19.08 31.00
CA LYS A 54 12.24 -19.25 30.62
C LYS A 54 12.40 -19.69 29.16
N ARG A 55 11.52 -20.58 28.69
CA ARG A 55 11.54 -21.03 27.29
C ARG A 55 11.21 -19.89 26.31
N LEU A 56 10.25 -19.03 26.66
CA LEU A 56 9.93 -17.84 25.87
C LEU A 56 11.12 -16.89 25.82
N ASP A 57 11.71 -16.55 26.97
CA ASP A 57 12.85 -15.62 27.04
C ASP A 57 14.03 -16.14 26.21
N ALA A 58 14.36 -17.44 26.32
CA ALA A 58 15.40 -18.07 25.53
C ALA A 58 15.07 -18.06 24.01
N ALA A 59 13.81 -18.22 23.66
CA ALA A 59 13.39 -18.16 22.26
C ALA A 59 13.49 -16.75 21.67
N ILE A 60 13.14 -15.71 22.43
CA ILE A 60 13.28 -14.31 22.05
C ILE A 60 14.76 -13.95 21.86
N GLU A 61 15.62 -14.34 22.81
CA GLU A 61 17.06 -14.11 22.70
C GLU A 61 17.66 -14.80 21.45
N GLY A 62 17.27 -16.06 21.22
CA GLY A 62 17.67 -16.80 20.03
C GLY A 62 17.19 -16.14 18.73
N LEU A 63 16.00 -15.55 18.75
CA LEU A 63 15.46 -14.78 17.59
C LEU A 63 16.28 -13.51 17.37
N ARG A 64 16.52 -12.71 18.42
CA ARG A 64 17.31 -11.46 18.32
C ARG A 64 18.67 -11.74 17.70
N LYS A 65 19.36 -12.79 18.19
CA LYS A 65 20.64 -13.21 17.63
C LYS A 65 20.55 -13.61 16.17
N ALA A 66 19.56 -14.41 15.79
CA ALA A 66 19.38 -14.86 14.42
C ALA A 66 19.08 -13.70 13.45
N VAL A 67 18.25 -12.73 13.88
CA VAL A 67 17.95 -11.52 13.10
C VAL A 67 19.20 -10.65 12.93
N ALA A 68 19.99 -10.47 13.98
CA ALA A 68 21.24 -9.72 13.91
C ALA A 68 22.28 -10.38 12.97
N GLU A 69 22.43 -11.70 13.05
CA GLU A 69 23.30 -12.47 12.14
C GLU A 69 22.81 -12.38 10.69
N HIS A 70 21.49 -12.41 10.48
CA HIS A 70 20.92 -12.27 9.16
C HIS A 70 21.14 -10.86 8.62
N GLN A 71 20.99 -9.82 9.46
CA GLN A 71 21.30 -8.42 9.09
C GLN A 71 22.74 -8.27 8.62
N LEU A 72 23.69 -8.84 9.34
CA LEU A 72 25.10 -8.81 8.94
C LEU A 72 25.30 -9.43 7.54
N TRP A 73 24.64 -10.53 7.26
CA TRP A 73 24.71 -11.15 5.93
C TRP A 73 24.05 -10.28 4.85
N LEU A 74 22.90 -9.68 5.14
CA LEU A 74 22.24 -8.75 4.24
C LEU A 74 23.15 -7.59 3.87
N ASP A 75 23.74 -6.94 4.88
CA ASP A 75 24.56 -5.74 4.70
C ASP A 75 25.93 -6.02 4.07
N LYS A 76 26.57 -7.16 4.41
CA LYS A 76 27.94 -7.47 3.99
C LYS A 76 28.02 -8.39 2.79
N THR A 77 26.96 -9.15 2.51
CA THR A 77 26.99 -10.16 1.44
C THR A 77 25.91 -9.88 0.39
N LEU A 78 24.63 -9.76 0.79
CA LEU A 78 23.55 -9.65 -0.19
C LEU A 78 23.58 -8.30 -0.91
N VAL A 79 23.45 -7.19 -0.17
CA VAL A 79 23.31 -5.83 -0.75
C VAL A 79 24.52 -5.46 -1.63
N PRO A 80 25.79 -5.65 -1.21
CA PRO A 80 26.94 -5.29 -2.05
C PRO A 80 27.07 -6.12 -3.33
N ASN A 81 26.55 -7.35 -3.34
CA ASN A 81 26.66 -8.27 -4.45
C ASN A 81 25.37 -8.41 -5.27
N ALA A 82 24.31 -7.68 -4.90
CA ALA A 82 23.02 -7.68 -5.61
C ALA A 82 23.18 -6.97 -6.98
N LYS A 83 23.12 -7.75 -8.06
CA LYS A 83 23.31 -7.31 -9.45
C LYS A 83 22.20 -7.77 -10.38
N GLY A 84 21.21 -8.48 -9.87
CA GLY A 84 20.09 -8.99 -10.66
C GLY A 84 19.26 -7.87 -11.26
N ASP A 85 18.65 -8.15 -12.41
CA ASP A 85 17.64 -7.29 -13.00
C ASP A 85 16.25 -7.73 -12.51
N PHE A 86 15.42 -6.78 -12.11
CA PHE A 86 14.02 -7.05 -11.77
C PHE A 86 13.15 -7.30 -13.00
N ARG A 87 13.63 -6.94 -14.17
CA ARG A 87 12.94 -7.17 -15.44
C ARG A 87 13.06 -8.63 -15.84
N ILE A 88 11.93 -9.31 -15.92
CA ILE A 88 11.86 -10.75 -16.22
C ILE A 88 12.03 -11.07 -17.72
N GLY A 89 12.14 -10.05 -18.56
CA GLY A 89 12.20 -10.18 -20.01
C GLY A 89 10.84 -10.33 -20.68
N GLN A 90 10.79 -9.96 -21.96
CA GLN A 90 9.53 -9.84 -22.72
C GLN A 90 8.73 -11.15 -22.74
N LYS A 91 9.36 -12.26 -23.08
CA LYS A 91 8.66 -13.55 -23.24
C LYS A 91 7.93 -13.97 -21.96
N LEU A 92 8.64 -13.95 -20.82
CA LEU A 92 8.05 -14.34 -19.53
C LEU A 92 7.00 -13.32 -19.06
N TYR A 93 7.21 -12.03 -19.38
CA TYR A 93 6.23 -10.99 -19.07
C TYR A 93 4.93 -11.21 -19.85
N ASP A 94 5.00 -11.50 -21.16
CA ASP A 94 3.81 -11.72 -21.99
C ASP A 94 3.05 -12.98 -21.54
N GLU A 95 3.74 -14.08 -21.23
CA GLU A 95 3.12 -15.27 -20.64
C GLU A 95 2.41 -14.97 -19.30
N LYS A 96 3.05 -14.23 -18.41
CA LYS A 96 2.44 -13.82 -17.13
C LYS A 96 1.27 -12.88 -17.31
N LEU A 97 1.34 -11.97 -18.29
CA LEU A 97 0.29 -11.00 -18.56
C LEU A 97 -1.01 -11.70 -18.98
N GLU A 98 -0.95 -12.70 -19.84
CA GLU A 98 -2.09 -13.50 -20.26
C GLU A 98 -2.80 -14.15 -19.06
N TYR A 99 -2.03 -14.79 -18.16
CA TYR A 99 -2.59 -15.39 -16.96
C TYR A 99 -3.13 -14.36 -15.95
N ALA A 100 -2.44 -13.23 -15.77
CA ALA A 100 -2.84 -12.20 -14.82
C ALA A 100 -4.12 -11.47 -15.25
N LEU A 101 -4.24 -11.17 -16.55
CA LEU A 101 -5.41 -10.49 -17.10
C LEU A 101 -6.57 -11.43 -17.39
N MET A 102 -6.31 -12.74 -17.55
CA MET A 102 -7.29 -13.71 -18.08
C MET A 102 -7.96 -13.19 -19.35
N SER A 103 -7.16 -12.54 -20.22
CA SER A 103 -7.60 -11.80 -21.40
C SER A 103 -6.55 -11.95 -22.50
N SER A 104 -6.98 -11.82 -23.76
CA SER A 104 -6.12 -11.84 -24.93
C SER A 104 -5.53 -10.47 -25.29
N LEU A 105 -5.66 -9.47 -24.42
CA LEU A 105 -5.10 -8.14 -24.66
C LEU A 105 -3.58 -8.20 -24.73
N SER A 106 -3.02 -7.73 -25.84
CA SER A 106 -1.58 -7.60 -26.01
C SER A 106 -1.03 -6.38 -25.23
N ARG A 107 0.28 -6.40 -24.95
CA ARG A 107 0.97 -5.24 -24.34
C ARG A 107 0.77 -3.96 -25.15
N ASP A 108 0.80 -4.06 -26.48
CA ASP A 108 0.67 -2.91 -27.37
C ASP A 108 -0.75 -2.32 -27.29
N GLU A 109 -1.77 -3.15 -27.23
CA GLU A 109 -3.15 -2.68 -27.02
C GLU A 109 -3.32 -2.04 -25.65
N ILE A 110 -2.76 -2.63 -24.60
CA ILE A 110 -2.81 -2.07 -23.23
C ILE A 110 -2.09 -0.71 -23.22
N LYS A 111 -0.92 -0.62 -23.84
CA LYS A 111 -0.16 0.63 -23.94
C LYS A 111 -0.94 1.71 -24.68
N GLN A 112 -1.53 1.38 -25.85
CA GLN A 112 -2.35 2.34 -26.62
C GLN A 112 -3.54 2.85 -25.80
N ARG A 113 -4.24 1.96 -25.08
CA ARG A 113 -5.35 2.35 -24.19
C ARG A 113 -4.87 3.25 -23.07
N ALA A 114 -3.74 2.93 -22.44
CA ALA A 114 -3.16 3.72 -21.36
C ALA A 114 -2.74 5.12 -21.86
N GLU A 115 -2.11 5.23 -23.03
CA GLU A 115 -1.74 6.51 -23.64
C GLU A 115 -2.96 7.38 -23.98
N ALA A 116 -4.01 6.77 -24.52
CA ALA A 116 -5.27 7.47 -24.77
C ALA A 116 -5.95 7.95 -23.48
N GLU A 117 -5.91 7.11 -22.45
CA GLU A 117 -6.46 7.45 -21.13
C GLU A 117 -5.69 8.59 -20.45
N VAL A 118 -4.37 8.63 -20.56
CA VAL A 118 -3.56 9.76 -20.05
C VAL A 118 -4.03 11.08 -20.70
N VAL A 119 -4.25 11.09 -22.02
CA VAL A 119 -4.74 12.30 -22.71
C VAL A 119 -6.14 12.70 -22.21
N ARG A 120 -7.04 11.73 -22.08
CA ARG A 120 -8.40 11.96 -21.58
C ARG A 120 -8.39 12.53 -20.16
N VAL A 121 -7.67 11.86 -19.24
CA VAL A 121 -7.59 12.26 -17.83
C VAL A 121 -6.96 13.64 -17.67
N ARG A 122 -5.88 13.94 -18.40
CA ARG A 122 -5.28 15.29 -18.38
C ARG A 122 -6.27 16.36 -18.86
N GLY A 123 -7.08 16.06 -19.87
CA GLY A 123 -8.16 16.93 -20.31
C GLY A 123 -9.21 17.20 -19.22
N GLU A 124 -9.63 16.16 -18.49
CA GLU A 124 -10.54 16.31 -17.34
C GLU A 124 -9.90 17.09 -16.18
N MET A 125 -8.64 16.81 -15.85
CA MET A 125 -7.89 17.58 -14.84
C MET A 125 -7.86 19.06 -15.20
N TYR A 126 -7.64 19.42 -16.48
CA TYR A 126 -7.67 20.80 -16.91
C TYR A 126 -9.04 21.44 -16.74
N LYS A 127 -10.12 20.75 -17.12
CA LYS A 127 -11.50 21.25 -16.95
C LYS A 127 -11.80 21.55 -15.48
N ILE A 128 -11.44 20.64 -14.58
CA ILE A 128 -11.60 20.81 -13.14
C ILE A 128 -10.72 21.97 -12.63
N SER A 129 -9.47 22.06 -13.10
CA SER A 129 -8.56 23.14 -12.74
C SER A 129 -9.12 24.51 -13.13
N ARG A 130 -9.73 24.64 -14.32
CA ARG A 130 -10.42 25.86 -14.73
C ARG A 130 -11.54 26.25 -13.76
N GLN A 131 -12.38 25.28 -13.38
CA GLN A 131 -13.49 25.53 -12.43
C GLN A 131 -12.98 26.01 -11.08
N VAL A 132 -11.95 25.36 -10.55
CA VAL A 132 -11.38 25.64 -9.22
C VAL A 132 -10.61 26.98 -9.20
N LEU A 133 -9.95 27.34 -10.31
CA LEU A 133 -9.07 28.52 -10.39
C LEU A 133 -9.80 29.77 -10.88
N THR A 134 -10.96 29.66 -11.52
CA THR A 134 -11.72 30.82 -12.03
C THR A 134 -12.00 31.82 -10.90
N GLY A 135 -11.63 33.07 -11.13
CA GLY A 135 -11.80 34.17 -10.14
C GLY A 135 -10.74 34.22 -9.05
N LYS A 136 -9.74 33.34 -9.03
CA LYS A 136 -8.63 33.41 -8.09
C LYS A 136 -7.57 34.41 -8.54
N ALA A 137 -7.06 35.21 -7.62
CA ALA A 137 -6.15 36.34 -7.93
C ALA A 137 -4.84 35.93 -8.64
N ASN A 138 -4.35 34.71 -8.40
CA ASN A 138 -3.08 34.22 -8.96
C ASN A 138 -3.30 33.04 -9.93
N ALA A 139 -4.49 32.94 -10.52
CA ALA A 139 -4.76 31.90 -11.51
C ALA A 139 -3.91 32.14 -12.79
N PRO A 140 -3.33 31.11 -13.39
CA PRO A 140 -2.70 31.22 -14.70
C PRO A 140 -3.75 31.50 -15.79
N GLU A 141 -3.30 31.76 -17.01
CA GLU A 141 -4.19 31.81 -18.16
C GLU A 141 -4.95 30.47 -18.32
N LEU A 142 -6.25 30.55 -18.52
CA LEU A 142 -7.16 29.40 -18.59
C LEU A 142 -7.95 29.40 -19.93
N PRO A 143 -7.29 29.30 -21.10
CA PRO A 143 -7.95 29.36 -22.41
C PRO A 143 -8.88 28.13 -22.60
N ASP A 144 -9.84 28.28 -23.51
CA ASP A 144 -10.75 27.17 -23.86
C ASP A 144 -10.05 26.03 -24.60
N SER A 145 -8.97 26.34 -25.33
CA SER A 145 -8.15 25.39 -26.08
C SER A 145 -6.68 25.55 -25.62
N PRO A 146 -6.28 24.94 -24.51
CA PRO A 146 -4.93 25.06 -23.99
C PRO A 146 -3.93 24.25 -24.80
N ASN A 147 -2.70 24.74 -24.92
CA ASN A 147 -1.58 23.88 -25.25
C ASN A 147 -1.11 23.11 -24.00
N ASP A 148 -0.18 22.14 -24.19
CA ASP A 148 0.30 21.28 -23.09
C ASP A 148 0.90 22.07 -21.91
N ALA A 149 1.64 23.15 -22.19
CA ALA A 149 2.24 23.97 -21.16
C ALA A 149 1.19 24.77 -20.35
N GLN A 150 0.16 25.29 -21.01
CA GLN A 150 -0.95 25.97 -20.33
C GLN A 150 -1.79 25.00 -19.52
N GLN A 151 -2.05 23.80 -20.07
CA GLN A 151 -2.72 22.72 -19.35
C GLN A 151 -1.95 22.33 -18.09
N GLN A 152 -0.64 22.11 -18.23
CA GLN A 152 0.23 21.74 -17.10
C GLN A 152 0.23 22.81 -16.00
N LYS A 153 0.41 24.07 -16.35
CA LYS A 153 0.40 25.19 -15.38
C LYS A 153 -0.92 25.31 -14.62
N ALA A 154 -2.04 25.12 -15.31
CA ALA A 154 -3.35 25.17 -14.66
C ALA A 154 -3.54 23.99 -13.68
N ILE A 155 -3.14 22.78 -14.07
CA ILE A 155 -3.20 21.60 -13.22
C ILE A 155 -2.33 21.79 -11.98
N GLU A 156 -1.08 22.22 -12.14
CA GLU A 156 -0.17 22.48 -11.02
C GLU A 156 -0.74 23.55 -10.06
N ALA A 157 -1.27 24.63 -10.57
CA ALA A 157 -1.87 25.69 -9.75
C ALA A 157 -3.11 25.19 -8.98
N ALA A 158 -3.91 24.30 -9.56
CA ALA A 158 -5.05 23.72 -8.87
C ALA A 158 -4.60 22.70 -7.80
N LEU A 159 -3.57 21.91 -8.08
CA LEU A 159 -3.00 20.97 -7.11
C LEU A 159 -2.41 21.68 -5.90
N GLU A 160 -1.81 22.88 -6.07
CA GLU A 160 -1.31 23.67 -4.93
C GLU A 160 -2.43 23.99 -3.91
N LEU A 161 -3.67 24.16 -4.37
CA LEU A 161 -4.80 24.36 -3.45
C LEU A 161 -5.13 23.08 -2.66
N ALA A 162 -4.98 21.91 -3.28
CA ALA A 162 -5.13 20.64 -2.57
C ALA A 162 -3.99 20.39 -1.59
N TYR A 163 -2.75 20.73 -1.98
CA TYR A 163 -1.56 20.58 -1.13
C TYR A 163 -1.57 21.47 0.12
N ALA A 164 -2.31 22.56 0.09
CA ALA A 164 -2.51 23.40 1.27
C ALA A 164 -3.36 22.72 2.35
N ASP A 165 -4.23 21.77 1.97
CA ASP A 165 -5.10 21.00 2.86
C ASP A 165 -4.44 19.67 3.25
N LYS A 166 -3.36 19.73 4.03
CA LYS A 166 -2.61 18.56 4.48
C LYS A 166 -2.65 18.42 6.01
N PRO A 167 -2.69 17.19 6.53
CA PRO A 167 -2.62 16.96 7.96
C PRO A 167 -1.24 17.28 8.52
N LYS A 168 -1.14 17.39 9.84
CA LYS A 168 0.16 17.34 10.52
C LYS A 168 0.74 15.93 10.44
N ARG A 169 2.07 15.81 10.61
CA ARG A 169 2.81 14.54 10.59
C ARG A 169 2.20 13.46 11.47
N ASP A 170 1.81 13.82 12.67
CA ASP A 170 1.24 12.95 13.70
C ASP A 170 -0.28 12.72 13.55
N ALA A 171 -0.93 13.43 12.64
CA ALA A 171 -2.38 13.38 12.44
C ALA A 171 -2.82 12.51 11.25
N VAL A 172 -1.91 11.89 10.51
CA VAL A 172 -2.22 11.10 9.30
C VAL A 172 -3.21 9.96 9.63
N VAL A 173 -2.96 9.21 10.70
CA VAL A 173 -3.83 8.09 11.11
C VAL A 173 -5.21 8.57 11.55
N ASP A 174 -5.28 9.67 12.30
CA ASP A 174 -6.57 10.21 12.74
C ASP A 174 -7.36 10.82 11.57
N THR A 175 -6.66 11.41 10.59
CA THR A 175 -7.29 11.84 9.33
C THR A 175 -7.87 10.64 8.58
N ALA A 176 -7.14 9.53 8.50
CA ALA A 176 -7.64 8.31 7.85
C ALA A 176 -8.85 7.71 8.58
N LYS A 177 -8.89 7.73 9.90
CA LYS A 177 -10.09 7.32 10.68
C LYS A 177 -11.30 8.18 10.36
N GLN A 178 -11.11 9.49 10.27
CA GLN A 178 -12.19 10.43 9.94
C GLN A 178 -12.70 10.21 8.50
N THR A 179 -11.79 10.10 7.54
CA THR A 179 -12.16 9.90 6.14
C THR A 179 -12.81 8.54 5.89
N LEU A 180 -12.36 7.48 6.57
CA LEU A 180 -13.00 6.17 6.53
C LEU A 180 -14.44 6.22 7.09
N ALA A 181 -14.64 6.91 8.21
CA ALA A 181 -15.97 7.08 8.78
C ALA A 181 -16.90 7.85 7.82
N GLN A 182 -16.40 8.91 7.19
CA GLN A 182 -17.15 9.70 6.20
C GLN A 182 -17.52 8.87 4.97
N ALA A 183 -16.56 8.12 4.40
CA ALA A 183 -16.80 7.26 3.25
C ALA A 183 -17.82 6.15 3.56
N THR A 184 -17.70 5.51 4.72
CA THR A 184 -18.64 4.48 5.19
C THR A 184 -20.05 5.02 5.34
N GLU A 185 -20.19 6.18 5.96
CA GLU A 185 -21.50 6.83 6.17
C GLU A 185 -22.11 7.29 4.83
N PHE A 186 -21.30 7.83 3.92
CA PHE A 186 -21.77 8.21 2.59
C PHE A 186 -22.29 7.00 1.81
N ALA A 187 -21.53 5.89 1.78
CA ALA A 187 -21.93 4.65 1.10
C ALA A 187 -23.27 4.13 1.67
N ARG A 188 -23.46 4.21 2.97
CA ARG A 188 -24.70 3.81 3.67
C ARG A 188 -25.86 4.74 3.36
N GLN A 189 -25.68 6.05 3.43
CA GLN A 189 -26.73 7.03 3.15
C GLN A 189 -27.22 7.02 1.71
N LYS A 190 -26.30 6.72 0.78
CA LYS A 190 -26.62 6.63 -0.65
C LYS A 190 -27.08 5.25 -1.09
N ASP A 191 -27.10 4.28 -0.19
CA ASP A 191 -27.45 2.88 -0.48
C ASP A 191 -26.68 2.31 -1.68
N LEU A 192 -25.38 2.65 -1.74
CA LEU A 192 -24.53 2.25 -2.88
C LEU A 192 -24.20 0.76 -2.83
N VAL A 193 -23.94 0.25 -1.63
CA VAL A 193 -23.49 -1.13 -1.37
C VAL A 193 -23.97 -1.59 0.00
N THR A 194 -24.07 -2.90 0.19
CA THR A 194 -24.31 -3.48 1.53
C THR A 194 -23.04 -3.35 2.37
N VAL A 195 -23.07 -2.46 3.35
CA VAL A 195 -21.94 -2.25 4.27
C VAL A 195 -21.88 -3.42 5.26
N PRO A 196 -20.73 -4.11 5.42
CA PRO A 196 -20.56 -5.18 6.40
C PRO A 196 -20.72 -4.67 7.85
N ASP A 197 -21.18 -5.55 8.75
CA ASP A 197 -21.29 -5.24 10.17
C ASP A 197 -19.94 -5.28 10.89
N ASP A 198 -19.01 -6.09 10.39
CA ASP A 198 -17.65 -6.21 10.95
C ASP A 198 -16.84 -4.97 10.60
N PRO A 199 -16.34 -4.19 11.57
CA PRO A 199 -15.56 -3.00 11.27
C PRO A 199 -14.16 -3.36 10.77
N VAL A 200 -13.65 -2.57 9.81
CA VAL A 200 -12.23 -2.54 9.50
C VAL A 200 -11.50 -1.70 10.54
N GLU A 201 -10.40 -2.21 11.07
CA GLU A 201 -9.59 -1.50 12.07
C GLU A 201 -8.40 -0.82 11.40
N ILE A 202 -8.12 0.43 11.76
CA ILE A 202 -6.93 1.13 11.28
C ILE A 202 -5.77 0.85 12.24
N ILE A 203 -4.64 0.39 11.69
CA ILE A 203 -3.41 0.14 12.44
C ILE A 203 -2.21 0.85 11.79
N LEU A 204 -1.17 1.08 12.59
CA LEU A 204 0.13 1.41 12.02
C LEU A 204 0.71 0.19 11.32
N MET A 205 1.21 0.40 10.09
CA MET A 205 1.86 -0.65 9.32
C MET A 205 3.05 -1.21 10.08
N PRO A 206 3.12 -2.53 10.25
CA PRO A 206 4.28 -3.18 10.88
C PRO A 206 5.59 -2.83 10.16
N GLU A 207 6.67 -2.63 10.91
CA GLU A 207 7.94 -2.14 10.37
C GLU A 207 8.48 -3.02 9.23
N PHE A 208 8.35 -4.34 9.35
CA PHE A 208 8.83 -5.29 8.33
C PHE A 208 8.06 -5.22 6.99
N GLN A 209 6.97 -4.48 6.92
CA GLN A 209 6.17 -4.26 5.70
C GLN A 209 6.33 -2.85 5.11
N ARG A 210 7.03 -1.95 5.82
CA ARG A 210 7.23 -0.56 5.38
C ARG A 210 8.17 -0.46 4.18
N GLY A 211 8.04 0.65 3.44
CA GLY A 211 8.94 0.97 2.32
C GLY A 211 8.51 0.40 0.97
N VAL A 212 7.36 -0.27 0.90
CA VAL A 212 6.78 -0.79 -0.35
C VAL A 212 5.48 -0.06 -0.71
N ALA A 213 4.63 0.18 0.27
CA ALA A 213 3.37 0.88 0.09
C ALA A 213 3.15 1.89 1.22
N VAL A 214 2.30 2.89 0.99
CA VAL A 214 1.90 3.88 2.00
C VAL A 214 0.78 3.33 2.88
N ALA A 215 -0.08 2.53 2.29
CA ALA A 215 -1.18 1.86 2.97
C ALA A 215 -1.49 0.54 2.28
N TYR A 216 -2.20 -0.34 2.97
CA TYR A 216 -2.77 -1.56 2.38
C TYR A 216 -3.93 -2.08 3.24
N CYS A 217 -4.80 -2.85 2.61
CA CYS A 217 -5.83 -3.63 3.27
C CYS A 217 -5.29 -5.03 3.62
N ASP A 218 -5.25 -5.36 4.90
CA ASP A 218 -4.85 -6.67 5.41
C ASP A 218 -6.08 -7.47 5.80
N SER A 219 -6.55 -8.28 4.89
CA SER A 219 -7.72 -9.13 5.08
C SER A 219 -7.33 -10.54 5.48
N PRO A 220 -8.15 -11.23 6.29
CA PRO A 220 -7.96 -12.65 6.56
C PRO A 220 -7.89 -13.48 5.28
N GLY A 221 -7.21 -14.60 5.34
CA GLY A 221 -7.22 -15.57 4.26
C GLY A 221 -8.66 -16.08 3.98
N PRO A 222 -8.93 -16.56 2.77
CA PRO A 222 -10.30 -16.89 2.34
C PRO A 222 -10.96 -18.04 3.13
N LEU A 223 -10.17 -18.82 3.86
CA LEU A 223 -10.64 -19.91 4.71
C LEU A 223 -10.61 -19.59 6.20
N ASP A 224 -10.04 -18.45 6.57
CA ASP A 224 -9.97 -18.00 7.95
C ASP A 224 -11.35 -17.50 8.43
N LYS A 225 -11.63 -17.72 9.71
CA LYS A 225 -12.89 -17.28 10.31
C LYS A 225 -12.64 -16.53 11.61
N GLY A 226 -13.43 -15.49 11.84
CA GLY A 226 -13.37 -14.71 13.08
C GLY A 226 -12.12 -13.85 13.24
N LEU A 227 -11.35 -13.65 12.18
CA LEU A 227 -10.25 -12.71 12.15
C LEU A 227 -10.71 -11.35 11.63
N LYS A 228 -10.02 -10.30 12.07
CA LYS A 228 -10.30 -8.93 11.67
C LYS A 228 -9.59 -8.55 10.39
N THR A 229 -10.16 -7.60 9.68
CA THR A 229 -9.49 -6.90 8.58
C THR A 229 -8.89 -5.60 9.08
N TYR A 230 -7.69 -5.30 8.61
CA TYR A 230 -6.96 -4.09 8.99
C TYR A 230 -6.71 -3.21 7.77
N TYR A 231 -6.89 -1.92 7.96
CA TYR A 231 -6.37 -0.89 7.07
C TYR A 231 -5.06 -0.39 7.69
N ALA A 232 -3.94 -0.86 7.17
CA ALA A 232 -2.61 -0.56 7.68
C ALA A 232 -2.04 0.68 7.00
N ILE A 233 -1.56 1.64 7.78
CA ILE A 233 -1.01 2.92 7.30
C ILE A 233 0.45 3.02 7.71
N SER A 234 1.33 3.31 6.76
CA SER A 234 2.74 3.54 7.02
C SER A 234 2.94 4.88 7.76
N PRO A 235 3.60 4.89 8.92
CA PRO A 235 3.99 6.15 9.54
C PRO A 235 5.06 6.84 8.70
N ILE A 236 5.14 8.16 8.82
CA ILE A 236 6.25 8.94 8.26
C ILE A 236 7.51 8.60 9.06
N PRO A 237 8.62 8.18 8.43
CA PRO A 237 9.85 7.81 9.13
C PRO A 237 10.40 8.96 10.00
N ASP A 238 10.86 8.64 11.21
CA ASP A 238 11.31 9.65 12.18
C ASP A 238 12.58 10.39 11.73
N ASP A 239 13.39 9.75 10.92
CA ASP A 239 14.63 10.29 10.35
C ASP A 239 14.42 11.21 9.13
N TRP A 240 13.17 11.37 8.68
CA TRP A 240 12.88 12.27 7.55
C TRP A 240 13.00 13.73 7.97
N THR A 241 13.65 14.50 7.10
CA THR A 241 13.72 15.95 7.21
C THR A 241 12.33 16.59 7.03
N ASP A 242 12.17 17.83 7.51
CA ASP A 242 10.93 18.58 7.29
C ASP A 242 10.56 18.70 5.81
N LYS A 243 11.55 18.85 4.93
CA LYS A 243 11.34 18.91 3.48
C LYS A 243 10.79 17.59 2.91
N GLN A 244 11.31 16.46 3.36
CA GLN A 244 10.80 15.15 2.93
C GLN A 244 9.39 14.91 3.47
N THR A 245 9.16 15.22 4.73
CA THR A 245 7.85 15.16 5.37
C THR A 245 6.83 16.06 4.66
N ASP A 246 7.21 17.30 4.34
CA ASP A 246 6.34 18.23 3.60
C ASP A 246 6.00 17.71 2.20
N SER A 247 7.00 17.23 1.47
CA SER A 247 6.80 16.63 0.15
C SER A 247 5.83 15.45 0.18
N PHE A 248 5.97 14.57 1.17
CA PHE A 248 5.07 13.45 1.38
C PHE A 248 3.64 13.90 1.70
N LEU A 249 3.47 14.82 2.64
CA LEU A 249 2.15 15.30 3.04
C LEU A 249 1.45 16.15 1.96
N ARG A 250 2.18 16.73 1.04
CA ARG A 250 1.60 17.38 -0.14
C ARG A 250 0.95 16.36 -1.07
N GLU A 251 1.59 15.22 -1.27
CA GLU A 251 1.03 14.12 -2.05
C GLU A 251 -0.10 13.43 -1.28
N TYR A 252 0.16 13.04 -0.02
CA TYR A 252 -0.83 12.43 0.87
C TYR A 252 -1.54 13.48 1.72
N ASN A 253 -2.11 14.49 1.06
CA ASN A 253 -2.96 15.49 1.69
C ASN A 253 -4.31 14.90 2.11
N THR A 254 -5.14 15.70 2.80
CA THR A 254 -6.44 15.22 3.34
C THR A 254 -7.32 14.58 2.28
N ARG A 255 -7.30 15.10 1.04
CA ARG A 255 -8.11 14.55 -0.07
C ARG A 255 -7.58 13.21 -0.55
N MET A 256 -6.24 13.09 -0.67
CA MET A 256 -5.61 11.83 -1.07
C MET A 256 -5.77 10.76 0.00
N ILE A 257 -5.68 11.12 1.30
CA ILE A 257 -5.99 10.19 2.40
C ILE A 257 -7.44 9.72 2.33
N HIS A 258 -8.37 10.59 1.91
CA HIS A 258 -9.76 10.20 1.70
C HIS A 258 -9.91 9.18 0.57
N LEU A 259 -9.25 9.41 -0.57
CA LEU A 259 -9.21 8.45 -1.68
C LEU A 259 -8.59 7.12 -1.25
N LEU A 260 -7.49 7.14 -0.48
CA LEU A 260 -6.91 5.92 0.09
C LEU A 260 -7.89 5.17 0.99
N SER A 261 -8.65 5.88 1.84
CA SER A 261 -9.65 5.25 2.70
C SER A 261 -10.79 4.60 1.91
N ILE A 262 -11.13 5.18 0.75
CA ILE A 262 -12.08 4.59 -0.20
C ILE A 262 -11.47 3.34 -0.84
N HIS A 263 -10.25 3.44 -1.37
CA HIS A 263 -9.54 2.37 -2.07
C HIS A 263 -9.26 1.16 -1.17
N GLU A 264 -8.61 1.40 -0.04
CA GLU A 264 -8.16 0.33 0.87
C GLU A 264 -9.31 -0.24 1.70
N ALA A 265 -10.32 0.58 2.02
CA ALA A 265 -11.35 0.17 2.95
C ALA A 265 -12.76 0.25 2.35
N MET A 266 -13.44 1.38 2.44
CA MET A 266 -14.87 1.47 2.17
C MET A 266 -15.19 2.49 1.06
N PRO A 267 -15.73 1.99 -0.05
CA PRO A 267 -16.14 0.62 -0.37
C PRO A 267 -15.14 -0.20 -1.22
N GLY A 268 -13.83 0.03 -1.09
CA GLY A 268 -12.76 -0.62 -1.86
C GLY A 268 -12.43 -2.05 -1.41
N HIS A 269 -11.13 -2.31 -1.16
CA HIS A 269 -10.61 -3.66 -0.88
C HIS A 269 -11.28 -4.37 0.29
N TYR A 270 -11.52 -3.65 1.41
CA TYR A 270 -12.22 -4.25 2.55
C TYR A 270 -13.60 -4.76 2.17
N LEU A 271 -14.41 -3.94 1.48
CA LEU A 271 -15.76 -4.35 1.08
C LEU A 271 -15.72 -5.55 0.12
N GLU A 272 -14.86 -5.49 -0.89
CA GLU A 272 -14.68 -6.59 -1.86
C GLU A 272 -14.30 -7.89 -1.13
N GLY A 273 -13.30 -7.84 -0.27
CA GLY A 273 -12.84 -8.97 0.52
C GLY A 273 -13.92 -9.54 1.44
N ALA A 274 -14.68 -8.68 2.12
CA ALA A 274 -15.77 -9.09 3.00
C ALA A 274 -16.90 -9.80 2.24
N HIS A 275 -17.25 -9.32 1.04
CA HIS A 275 -18.24 -9.99 0.19
C HIS A 275 -17.71 -11.30 -0.42
N SER A 276 -16.46 -11.32 -0.86
CA SER A 276 -15.80 -12.53 -1.38
C SER A 276 -15.72 -13.64 -0.33
N ALA A 277 -15.38 -13.31 0.92
CA ALA A 277 -15.29 -14.25 2.03
C ALA A 277 -16.65 -14.88 2.41
N ARG A 278 -17.75 -14.18 2.16
CA ARG A 278 -19.13 -14.67 2.41
C ARG A 278 -19.67 -15.56 1.29
N HIS A 279 -18.98 -15.63 0.16
CA HIS A 279 -19.45 -16.43 -0.96
C HIS A 279 -19.34 -17.93 -0.63
N PRO A 280 -20.39 -18.75 -0.92
CA PRO A 280 -20.41 -20.17 -0.53
C PRO A 280 -19.39 -21.04 -1.28
N SER A 281 -18.84 -20.58 -2.40
CA SER A 281 -17.86 -21.33 -3.17
C SER A 281 -16.45 -21.12 -2.65
N THR A 282 -15.84 -22.15 -2.09
CA THR A 282 -14.43 -22.16 -1.67
C THR A 282 -13.47 -21.81 -2.83
N LEU A 283 -13.79 -22.25 -4.06
CA LEU A 283 -12.98 -21.94 -5.23
C LEU A 283 -12.91 -20.45 -5.50
N ARG A 284 -14.02 -19.71 -5.37
CA ARG A 284 -14.01 -18.24 -5.54
C ARG A 284 -13.23 -17.54 -4.45
N GLY A 285 -13.25 -18.05 -3.23
CA GLY A 285 -12.46 -17.53 -2.13
C GLY A 285 -10.95 -17.69 -2.37
N VAL A 286 -10.54 -18.86 -2.89
CA VAL A 286 -9.11 -19.19 -3.10
C VAL A 286 -8.56 -18.64 -4.41
N LEU A 287 -9.35 -18.67 -5.50
CA LEU A 287 -8.95 -18.21 -6.83
C LEU A 287 -9.35 -16.74 -7.01
N ARG A 288 -8.63 -15.86 -6.31
CA ARG A 288 -8.85 -14.41 -6.37
C ARG A 288 -8.23 -13.82 -7.64
N SER A 289 -8.92 -12.88 -8.27
CA SER A 289 -8.37 -12.06 -9.35
C SER A 289 -7.83 -10.74 -8.80
N GLY A 290 -6.52 -10.54 -8.88
CA GLY A 290 -5.91 -9.25 -8.52
C GLY A 290 -6.41 -8.11 -9.39
N MET A 291 -6.63 -8.38 -10.69
CA MET A 291 -7.19 -7.38 -11.61
C MET A 291 -8.62 -6.95 -11.21
N PHE A 292 -9.44 -7.88 -10.73
CA PHE A 292 -10.76 -7.52 -10.23
C PHE A 292 -10.67 -6.69 -8.94
N ALA A 293 -9.83 -7.11 -8.00
CA ALA A 293 -9.68 -6.44 -6.71
C ALA A 293 -9.20 -4.98 -6.88
N GLU A 294 -8.15 -4.77 -7.69
CA GLU A 294 -7.63 -3.43 -7.98
C GLU A 294 -8.61 -2.60 -8.82
N GLY A 295 -9.21 -3.22 -9.85
CA GLY A 295 -10.21 -2.56 -10.71
C GLY A 295 -11.46 -2.14 -9.92
N TRP A 296 -11.90 -2.95 -8.96
CA TRP A 296 -12.98 -2.59 -8.04
C TRP A 296 -12.61 -1.38 -7.19
N ALA A 297 -11.43 -1.41 -6.54
CA ALA A 297 -10.98 -0.32 -5.68
C ALA A 297 -10.88 1.01 -6.45
N VAL A 298 -10.28 1.02 -7.65
CA VAL A 298 -10.21 2.20 -8.52
C VAL A 298 -11.60 2.65 -8.99
N TYR A 299 -12.50 1.71 -9.31
CA TYR A 299 -13.87 2.05 -9.68
C TYR A 299 -14.61 2.76 -8.54
N THR A 300 -14.41 2.31 -7.29
CA THR A 300 -15.05 2.93 -6.13
C THR A 300 -14.56 4.35 -5.86
N GLU A 301 -13.32 4.69 -6.18
CA GLU A 301 -12.82 6.08 -6.14
C GLU A 301 -13.62 7.02 -7.04
N THR A 302 -14.15 6.48 -8.14
CA THR A 302 -14.96 7.28 -9.09
C THR A 302 -16.44 7.37 -8.66
N VAL A 303 -16.94 6.34 -8.00
CA VAL A 303 -18.36 6.26 -7.57
C VAL A 303 -18.61 7.12 -6.33
N MET A 304 -17.62 7.22 -5.44
CA MET A 304 -17.69 7.96 -4.18
C MET A 304 -17.45 9.45 -4.36
#